data_ba891d4800bc310fa31212c8901fc757
#
_entry.id   ba891d4800bc310fa31212c8901fc757
#
_cell.length_a   1.000
_cell.length_b   1.000
_cell.length_c   1.000
_cell.angle_alpha   90.00
_cell.angle_beta   90.00
_cell.angle_gamma   90.00
#
_symmetry.space_group_name_H-M   'P 1'
#
loop_
_entity.id
_entity.type
_entity.pdbx_description
1 polymer ?
#
loop_
_entity_poly.entity_id
_entity_poly.type
_entity_poly.pdbx_seq_one_letter_code
_entity_poly.pdbx_strand_id
1 'polypeptide(L)'
;MQMIQPNKCRREFELVIIGGGCSGLSLALALCRLADKPDLIPSTLIIEPRPCYTNDRSWCYWEKEDKKNSDLVKKKWQAWEFSSNTISYRQASKRGWKYHYVPAITFYNSAERNISLNQNLTLLKDSRVADVNPQDNHIEILIESCSVDNNIKTEKVAAKQIVDTRIPDNVDVNSAVLKQIFFGFEVVMNKSHRFPDVARVMENMRVDDKGFVFDYVLPIDSNSILVEFTRFAEKSLSPESLRKDAMESLRRVCGGSGYNIVREEYGMIPMGLRGKLKPKDARWIHTGLGAGAARPSTGYAFKRIQHWADRCAERILEGRNAHGFLPDNPLLMWMDKVFLRAIAKNPAIAPQLFLSLARKVSPESLLRFLTDQPTMRDLFAIVLALPKLALFHSALAQIYHEIRAINWSHA
;
A
#
# COMPACT_ATOMS: atom_id res chain seq x y z
N MET A 1 39.36 15.05 38.11
CA MET A 1 38.76 16.19 37.40
C MET A 1 38.19 15.67 36.12
N GLN A 2 36.92 15.16 36.16
CA GLN A 2 36.22 14.69 34.98
C GLN A 2 35.83 15.90 34.14
N MET A 3 36.37 15.99 32.92
CA MET A 3 35.95 16.99 31.95
C MET A 3 34.51 16.66 31.53
N ILE A 4 33.59 17.49 31.96
CA ILE A 4 32.20 17.51 31.45
C ILE A 4 32.31 17.94 29.99
N GLN A 5 32.12 17.00 29.05
CA GLN A 5 31.96 17.37 27.64
C GLN A 5 30.73 18.27 27.50
N PRO A 6 30.83 19.39 26.73
CA PRO A 6 29.68 20.27 26.54
C PRO A 6 28.53 19.45 25.91
N ASN A 7 27.39 19.52 26.58
CA ASN A 7 26.11 18.97 26.10
C ASN A 7 25.86 19.52 24.69
N LYS A 8 26.13 18.72 23.65
CA LYS A 8 25.68 19.02 22.28
C LYS A 8 24.18 19.23 22.39
N CYS A 9 23.69 20.41 22.11
CA CYS A 9 22.29 20.78 22.19
C CYS A 9 21.49 19.72 21.38
N ARG A 10 20.80 18.89 22.10
CA ARG A 10 20.02 17.76 21.53
C ARG A 10 18.81 18.37 20.84
N ARG A 11 18.61 18.08 19.55
CA ARG A 11 17.41 18.54 18.84
C ARG A 11 16.19 17.78 19.38
N GLU A 12 15.13 18.50 19.72
CA GLU A 12 13.90 17.95 20.27
C GLU A 12 12.74 18.20 19.30
N PHE A 13 11.92 17.18 19.12
CA PHE A 13 10.74 17.23 18.27
C PHE A 13 9.52 16.72 19.04
N GLU A 14 8.36 17.27 18.75
CA GLU A 14 7.11 16.74 19.30
C GLU A 14 6.71 15.45 18.60
N LEU A 15 6.98 15.35 17.30
CA LEU A 15 6.69 14.17 16.48
C LEU A 15 7.91 13.81 15.63
N VAL A 16 8.26 12.53 15.60
CA VAL A 16 9.17 11.99 14.59
C VAL A 16 8.44 10.95 13.74
N ILE A 17 8.51 11.12 12.42
CA ILE A 17 7.98 10.17 11.44
C ILE A 17 9.15 9.41 10.83
N ILE A 18 9.23 8.11 11.06
CA ILE A 18 10.26 7.25 10.50
C ILE A 18 9.76 6.64 9.20
N GLY A 19 10.38 7.04 8.09
CA GLY A 19 10.03 6.67 6.73
C GLY A 19 9.21 7.73 6.00
N GLY A 20 9.79 8.32 4.96
CA GLY A 20 9.15 9.26 4.03
C GLY A 20 8.48 8.57 2.83
N GLY A 21 7.88 7.39 3.05
CA GLY A 21 7.05 6.70 2.06
C GLY A 21 5.60 7.20 2.06
N CYS A 22 4.71 6.43 1.41
CA CYS A 22 3.29 6.78 1.30
C CYS A 22 2.66 7.12 2.66
N SER A 23 2.88 6.29 3.70
CA SER A 23 2.24 6.49 5.02
C SER A 23 2.78 7.73 5.74
N GLY A 24 4.11 7.87 5.81
CA GLY A 24 4.71 9.01 6.53
C GLY A 24 4.41 10.35 5.87
N LEU A 25 4.55 10.43 4.54
CA LEU A 25 4.23 11.65 3.81
C LEU A 25 2.73 11.97 3.80
N SER A 26 1.85 10.95 3.81
CA SER A 26 0.41 11.19 3.94
C SER A 26 0.06 11.83 5.28
N LEU A 27 0.72 11.41 6.37
CA LEU A 27 0.52 12.03 7.68
C LEU A 27 1.03 13.48 7.67
N ALA A 28 2.22 13.75 7.13
CA ALA A 28 2.76 15.10 7.00
C ALA A 28 1.83 16.02 6.19
N LEU A 29 1.35 15.53 5.04
CA LEU A 29 0.37 16.26 4.21
C LEU A 29 -0.97 16.49 4.92
N ALA A 30 -1.44 15.53 5.72
CA ALA A 30 -2.65 15.66 6.49
C ALA A 30 -2.50 16.74 7.58
N LEU A 31 -1.37 16.79 8.28
CA LEU A 31 -1.04 17.85 9.22
C LEU A 31 -1.07 19.23 8.54
N CYS A 32 -0.40 19.37 7.37
CA CYS A 32 -0.42 20.64 6.62
C CYS A 32 -1.84 21.07 6.22
N ARG A 33 -2.68 20.13 5.82
CA ARG A 33 -4.02 20.42 5.28
C ARG A 33 -5.07 20.68 6.34
N LEU A 34 -4.97 20.02 7.50
CA LEU A 34 -5.99 20.04 8.55
C LEU A 34 -5.69 21.08 9.65
N ALA A 35 -4.47 21.54 9.75
CA ALA A 35 -4.14 22.61 10.70
C ALA A 35 -4.78 23.93 10.25
N ASP A 36 -5.52 24.58 11.14
CA ASP A 36 -6.11 25.91 10.90
C ASP A 36 -5.04 26.98 10.66
N LYS A 37 -3.88 26.80 11.29
CA LYS A 37 -2.70 27.68 11.15
C LYS A 37 -1.44 26.82 11.14
N PRO A 38 -0.40 27.20 10.38
CA PRO A 38 0.87 26.46 10.34
C PRO A 38 1.52 26.27 11.72
N ASP A 39 1.37 27.23 12.62
CA ASP A 39 1.96 27.20 13.96
C ASP A 39 1.33 26.13 14.88
N LEU A 40 0.14 25.61 14.53
CA LEU A 40 -0.51 24.53 15.28
C LEU A 40 0.07 23.16 14.94
N ILE A 41 0.86 23.05 13.87
CA ILE A 41 1.53 21.81 13.52
C ILE A 41 2.68 21.59 14.51
N PRO A 42 2.72 20.44 15.19
CA PRO A 42 3.81 20.16 16.13
C PRO A 42 5.16 20.12 15.39
N SER A 43 6.25 20.49 16.08
CA SER A 43 7.59 20.35 15.53
C SER A 43 7.84 18.90 15.12
N THR A 44 7.99 18.66 13.81
CA THR A 44 7.97 17.32 13.23
C THR A 44 9.20 17.07 12.37
N LEU A 45 9.90 15.97 12.62
CA LEU A 45 10.99 15.46 11.80
C LEU A 45 10.53 14.21 11.02
N ILE A 46 10.66 14.23 9.69
CA ILE A 46 10.45 13.09 8.82
C ILE A 46 11.82 12.57 8.38
N ILE A 47 12.14 11.29 8.64
CA ILE A 47 13.44 10.69 8.33
C ILE A 47 13.25 9.70 7.17
N GLU A 48 13.99 9.92 6.07
CA GLU A 48 13.88 9.14 4.84
C GLU A 48 15.26 8.67 4.37
N PRO A 49 15.49 7.37 4.16
CA PRO A 49 16.79 6.87 3.74
C PRO A 49 17.14 7.19 2.27
N ARG A 50 16.16 7.45 1.41
CA ARG A 50 16.44 7.79 0.02
C ARG A 50 16.98 9.22 -0.10
N PRO A 51 18.05 9.44 -0.89
CA PRO A 51 18.57 10.79 -1.13
C PRO A 51 17.63 11.62 -2.02
N CYS A 52 16.91 10.97 -2.92
CA CYS A 52 15.91 11.59 -3.80
C CYS A 52 14.73 10.66 -4.03
N TYR A 53 13.59 11.24 -4.36
CA TYR A 53 12.42 10.48 -4.77
C TYR A 53 12.45 10.22 -6.28
N THR A 54 12.00 9.04 -6.66
CA THR A 54 11.83 8.62 -8.06
C THR A 54 10.41 8.15 -8.29
N ASN A 55 10.01 7.94 -9.54
CA ASN A 55 8.70 7.39 -9.86
C ASN A 55 8.70 5.87 -9.66
N ASP A 56 8.87 5.42 -8.42
CA ASP A 56 9.13 4.01 -8.07
C ASP A 56 7.86 3.18 -7.83
N ARG A 57 6.67 3.80 -7.87
CA ARG A 57 5.38 3.16 -7.55
C ARG A 57 4.25 3.75 -8.40
N SER A 58 3.24 2.91 -8.61
CA SER A 58 1.95 3.25 -9.19
C SER A 58 0.84 3.02 -8.17
N TRP A 59 0.15 4.07 -7.74
CA TRP A 59 -0.99 3.90 -6.84
C TRP A 59 -2.28 4.04 -7.59
N CYS A 60 -3.09 2.98 -7.55
CA CYS A 60 -4.39 2.97 -8.19
C CYS A 60 -5.48 2.66 -7.16
N TYR A 61 -6.64 3.29 -7.33
CA TYR A 61 -7.77 3.13 -6.42
C TYR A 61 -9.09 3.53 -7.08
N TRP A 62 -10.20 3.03 -6.54
CA TRP A 62 -11.53 3.49 -6.93
C TRP A 62 -12.01 4.61 -6.03
N GLU A 63 -12.55 5.66 -6.65
CA GLU A 63 -13.20 6.78 -5.96
C GLU A 63 -14.28 7.35 -6.88
N LYS A 64 -15.32 7.97 -6.31
CA LYS A 64 -16.33 8.70 -7.11
C LYS A 64 -15.73 10.01 -7.60
N GLU A 65 -15.46 10.91 -6.69
CA GLU A 65 -14.80 12.17 -6.95
C GLU A 65 -13.78 12.41 -5.83
N ASP A 66 -12.51 12.46 -6.17
CA ASP A 66 -11.44 12.70 -5.19
C ASP A 66 -11.00 14.16 -5.30
N LYS A 67 -11.66 15.05 -4.55
CA LYS A 67 -11.27 16.45 -4.45
C LYS A 67 -9.93 16.65 -3.74
N LYS A 68 -9.62 15.78 -2.77
CA LYS A 68 -8.41 15.84 -1.96
C LYS A 68 -7.14 15.57 -2.77
N ASN A 69 -7.18 14.58 -3.65
CA ASN A 69 -6.03 14.14 -4.44
C ASN A 69 -6.18 14.50 -5.93
N SER A 70 -7.09 15.42 -6.31
CA SER A 70 -7.38 15.73 -7.72
C SER A 70 -6.12 16.06 -8.50
N ASP A 71 -5.21 16.84 -7.92
CA ASP A 71 -3.97 17.33 -8.52
C ASP A 71 -2.88 16.27 -8.63
N LEU A 72 -3.03 15.16 -7.90
CA LEU A 72 -2.11 14.03 -7.92
C LEU A 72 -2.48 13.01 -9.00
N VAL A 73 -3.75 12.99 -9.42
CA VAL A 73 -4.28 11.99 -10.34
C VAL A 73 -3.89 12.30 -11.78
N LYS A 74 -3.03 11.47 -12.36
CA LYS A 74 -2.61 11.58 -13.76
C LYS A 74 -3.67 11.08 -14.75
N LYS A 75 -4.41 10.01 -14.37
CA LYS A 75 -5.41 9.38 -15.25
C LYS A 75 -6.59 8.85 -14.45
N LYS A 76 -7.78 8.89 -15.07
CA LYS A 76 -9.03 8.31 -14.54
C LYS A 76 -9.70 7.50 -15.62
N TRP A 77 -10.08 6.24 -15.32
CA TRP A 77 -10.87 5.40 -16.21
C TRP A 77 -12.29 5.25 -15.69
N GLN A 78 -13.27 5.35 -16.58
CA GLN A 78 -14.70 5.15 -16.26
C GLN A 78 -15.10 3.67 -16.31
N ALA A 79 -14.27 2.84 -16.96
CA ALA A 79 -14.50 1.43 -17.11
C ALA A 79 -13.24 0.63 -16.74
N TRP A 80 -13.44 -0.58 -16.24
CA TRP A 80 -12.38 -1.54 -15.94
C TRP A 80 -12.76 -2.93 -16.40
N GLU A 81 -11.77 -3.78 -16.59
CA GLU A 81 -11.93 -5.11 -17.17
C GLU A 81 -11.22 -6.18 -16.38
N PHE A 82 -11.87 -7.36 -16.32
CA PHE A 82 -11.33 -8.61 -15.81
C PHE A 82 -11.39 -9.64 -16.93
N SER A 83 -10.27 -10.28 -17.27
CA SER A 83 -10.26 -11.28 -18.33
C SER A 83 -9.35 -12.48 -18.04
N SER A 84 -9.74 -13.63 -18.59
CA SER A 84 -8.88 -14.79 -18.79
C SER A 84 -8.63 -14.97 -20.29
N ASN A 85 -7.96 -16.05 -20.69
CA ASN A 85 -7.69 -16.32 -22.11
C ASN A 85 -8.95 -16.38 -22.99
N THR A 86 -10.10 -16.73 -22.43
CA THR A 86 -11.32 -17.05 -23.20
C THR A 86 -12.51 -16.15 -22.83
N ILE A 87 -12.47 -15.47 -21.70
CA ILE A 87 -13.63 -14.74 -21.16
C ILE A 87 -13.17 -13.37 -20.67
N SER A 88 -13.92 -12.33 -21.02
CA SER A 88 -13.74 -10.98 -20.52
C SER A 88 -15.06 -10.40 -19.99
N TYR A 89 -14.97 -9.67 -18.88
CA TYR A 89 -16.06 -8.90 -18.30
C TYR A 89 -15.61 -7.46 -18.06
N ARG A 90 -16.22 -6.55 -18.81
CA ARG A 90 -16.04 -5.12 -18.64
C ARG A 90 -17.14 -4.57 -17.71
N GLN A 91 -16.73 -3.77 -16.76
CA GLN A 91 -17.61 -3.07 -15.82
C GLN A 91 -17.41 -1.56 -15.93
N ALA A 92 -18.47 -0.81 -15.65
CA ALA A 92 -18.45 0.64 -15.49
C ALA A 92 -19.51 1.04 -14.47
N SER A 93 -19.25 2.05 -13.67
CA SER A 93 -20.21 2.52 -12.67
C SER A 93 -21.17 3.54 -13.28
N LYS A 94 -22.47 3.36 -12.99
CA LYS A 94 -23.50 4.36 -13.28
C LYS A 94 -23.58 5.47 -12.22
N ARG A 95 -22.85 5.34 -11.10
CA ARG A 95 -22.87 6.26 -9.95
C ARG A 95 -21.59 7.07 -9.80
N GLY A 96 -20.84 7.25 -10.88
CA GLY A 96 -19.69 8.13 -10.93
C GLY A 96 -18.36 7.57 -10.36
N TRP A 97 -18.31 6.29 -9.99
CA TRP A 97 -17.05 5.67 -9.60
C TRP A 97 -16.10 5.60 -10.80
N LYS A 98 -14.83 5.93 -10.56
CA LYS A 98 -13.74 5.85 -11.53
C LYS A 98 -12.55 5.14 -10.91
N TYR A 99 -11.73 4.56 -11.76
CA TYR A 99 -10.44 4.03 -11.37
C TYR A 99 -9.40 5.11 -11.57
N HIS A 100 -8.66 5.48 -10.52
CA HIS A 100 -7.71 6.58 -10.52
C HIS A 100 -6.28 6.04 -10.50
N TYR A 101 -5.37 6.74 -11.17
CA TYR A 101 -3.94 6.47 -11.19
C TYR A 101 -3.16 7.68 -10.70
N VAL A 102 -2.30 7.46 -9.71
CA VAL A 102 -1.37 8.44 -9.14
C VAL A 102 0.05 7.90 -9.28
N PRO A 103 0.91 8.54 -10.10
CA PRO A 103 2.34 8.25 -10.11
C PRO A 103 2.97 8.64 -8.77
N ALA A 104 3.88 7.81 -8.26
CA ALA A 104 4.52 8.09 -6.97
C ALA A 104 5.26 9.43 -6.96
N ILE A 105 5.93 9.78 -8.05
CA ILE A 105 6.67 11.04 -8.14
C ILE A 105 5.77 12.27 -7.98
N THR A 106 4.55 12.22 -8.51
CA THR A 106 3.59 13.34 -8.35
C THR A 106 3.22 13.55 -6.88
N PHE A 107 3.00 12.45 -6.17
CA PHE A 107 2.71 12.49 -4.74
C PHE A 107 3.94 12.97 -3.93
N TYR A 108 5.13 12.44 -4.21
CA TYR A 108 6.35 12.82 -3.53
C TYR A 108 6.67 14.31 -3.70
N ASN A 109 6.62 14.81 -4.93
CA ASN A 109 6.87 16.22 -5.22
C ASN A 109 5.85 17.14 -4.51
N SER A 110 4.59 16.74 -4.48
CA SER A 110 3.55 17.46 -3.73
C SER A 110 3.86 17.48 -2.24
N ALA A 111 4.30 16.35 -1.68
CA ALA A 111 4.65 16.26 -0.26
C ALA A 111 5.88 17.12 0.07
N GLU A 112 6.96 17.02 -0.69
CA GLU A 112 8.16 17.85 -0.51
C GLU A 112 7.84 19.35 -0.54
N ARG A 113 7.03 19.76 -1.54
CA ARG A 113 6.60 21.15 -1.66
C ARG A 113 5.81 21.62 -0.43
N ASN A 114 4.82 20.85 0.02
CA ASN A 114 4.01 21.24 1.17
C ASN A 114 4.81 21.27 2.48
N ILE A 115 5.71 20.30 2.68
CA ILE A 115 6.62 20.26 3.83
C ILE A 115 7.55 21.48 3.83
N SER A 116 8.15 21.83 2.69
CA SER A 116 9.08 22.96 2.58
C SER A 116 8.44 24.32 2.84
N LEU A 117 7.14 24.44 2.69
CA LEU A 117 6.38 25.66 2.97
C LEU A 117 6.02 25.82 4.45
N ASN A 118 6.31 24.82 5.30
CA ASN A 118 5.97 24.83 6.71
C ASN A 118 7.23 24.74 7.59
N GLN A 119 7.49 25.75 8.39
CA GLN A 119 8.68 25.82 9.24
C GLN A 119 8.72 24.78 10.38
N ASN A 120 7.58 24.21 10.76
CA ASN A 120 7.47 23.17 11.79
C ASN A 120 7.71 21.75 11.24
N LEU A 121 7.82 21.58 9.93
CA LEU A 121 8.10 20.29 9.29
C LEU A 121 9.52 20.26 8.72
N THR A 122 10.27 19.24 9.04
CA THR A 122 11.60 18.99 8.48
C THR A 122 11.62 17.61 7.81
N LEU A 123 11.93 17.55 6.52
CA LEU A 123 12.20 16.30 5.81
C LEU A 123 13.71 16.08 5.70
N LEU A 124 14.22 15.11 6.44
CA LEU A 124 15.62 14.71 6.44
C LEU A 124 15.79 13.49 5.53
N LYS A 125 16.31 13.73 4.33
CA LYS A 125 16.63 12.68 3.34
C LYS A 125 18.06 12.16 3.54
N ASP A 126 18.39 11.07 2.85
CA ASP A 126 19.70 10.40 2.94
C ASP A 126 20.07 10.05 4.38
N SER A 127 19.06 9.66 5.16
CA SER A 127 19.19 9.45 6.60
C SER A 127 18.34 8.27 7.06
N ARG A 128 18.91 7.38 7.85
CA ARG A 128 18.22 6.22 8.40
C ARG A 128 18.24 6.22 9.92
N VAL A 129 17.21 5.67 10.51
CA VAL A 129 17.16 5.43 11.94
C VAL A 129 17.89 4.13 12.24
N ALA A 130 18.96 4.25 13.02
CA ALA A 130 19.77 3.11 13.45
C ALA A 130 19.23 2.48 14.74
N ASP A 131 18.72 3.29 15.68
CA ASP A 131 18.19 2.81 16.95
C ASP A 131 17.07 3.71 17.47
N VAL A 132 16.16 3.13 18.25
CA VAL A 132 15.05 3.81 18.93
C VAL A 132 14.96 3.32 20.35
N ASN A 133 15.21 4.21 21.31
CA ASN A 133 15.29 3.88 22.73
C ASN A 133 14.29 4.71 23.56
N PRO A 134 13.14 4.15 23.97
CA PRO A 134 12.21 4.83 24.87
C PRO A 134 12.85 5.13 26.23
N GLN A 135 12.68 6.40 26.67
CA GLN A 135 13.04 6.89 27.99
C GLN A 135 11.77 7.35 28.73
N ASP A 136 11.85 7.67 30.01
CA ASP A 136 10.68 8.05 30.82
C ASP A 136 9.88 9.19 30.19
N ASN A 137 10.54 10.28 29.79
CA ASN A 137 9.87 11.50 29.33
C ASN A 137 9.95 11.73 27.81
N HIS A 138 10.76 10.98 27.07
CA HIS A 138 10.94 11.13 25.63
C HIS A 138 11.42 9.81 25.01
N ILE A 139 11.49 9.77 23.71
CA ILE A 139 12.10 8.65 22.96
C ILE A 139 13.37 9.17 22.31
N GLU A 140 14.51 8.52 22.59
CA GLU A 140 15.77 8.81 21.93
C GLU A 140 15.87 8.07 20.61
N ILE A 141 16.30 8.77 19.55
CA ILE A 141 16.44 8.22 18.20
C ILE A 141 17.85 8.49 17.73
N LEU A 142 18.56 7.43 17.33
CA LEU A 142 19.87 7.52 16.70
C LEU A 142 19.68 7.54 15.19
N ILE A 143 20.13 8.60 14.55
CA ILE A 143 20.05 8.80 13.09
C ILE A 143 21.45 8.67 12.51
N GLU A 144 21.56 7.94 11.41
CA GLU A 144 22.75 7.84 10.58
C GLU A 144 22.47 8.50 9.22
N SER A 145 23.35 9.41 8.80
CA SER A 145 23.31 10.09 7.51
C SER A 145 24.63 9.88 6.77
N CYS A 146 24.59 9.72 5.44
CA CYS A 146 25.80 9.76 4.64
C CYS A 146 26.29 11.20 4.53
N SER A 147 27.58 11.43 4.81
CA SER A 147 28.24 12.71 4.52
C SER A 147 28.77 12.71 3.07
N VAL A 148 29.06 13.91 2.54
CA VAL A 148 29.64 14.10 1.20
C VAL A 148 30.93 13.27 0.99
N ASP A 149 31.66 13.00 2.08
CA ASP A 149 32.91 12.22 2.08
C ASP A 149 32.71 10.71 2.32
N ASN A 150 31.49 10.18 2.13
CA ASN A 150 31.10 8.80 2.46
C ASN A 150 31.34 8.40 3.93
N ASN A 151 31.55 9.36 4.84
CA ASN A 151 31.62 9.09 6.26
C ASN A 151 30.20 9.07 6.87
N ILE A 152 29.92 8.06 7.71
CA ILE A 152 28.65 8.00 8.42
C ILE A 152 28.70 9.03 9.55
N LYS A 153 27.80 10.01 9.48
CA LYS A 153 27.55 10.95 10.57
C LYS A 153 26.39 10.46 11.41
N THR A 154 26.58 10.38 12.71
CA THR A 154 25.52 10.01 13.65
C THR A 154 25.01 11.24 14.42
N GLU A 155 23.70 11.32 14.60
CA GLU A 155 23.03 12.37 15.37
C GLU A 155 21.99 11.73 16.29
N LYS A 156 21.87 12.23 17.53
CA LYS A 156 20.80 11.86 18.46
C LYS A 156 19.75 12.94 18.53
N VAL A 157 18.49 12.56 18.35
CA VAL A 157 17.34 13.46 18.55
C VAL A 157 16.39 12.88 19.59
N ALA A 158 15.58 13.76 20.19
CA ALA A 158 14.54 13.37 21.12
C ALA A 158 13.16 13.61 20.50
N ALA A 159 12.20 12.70 20.76
CA ALA A 159 10.82 12.84 20.34
C ALA A 159 9.85 12.64 21.51
N LYS A 160 8.73 13.38 21.52
CA LYS A 160 7.63 13.09 22.44
C LYS A 160 6.87 11.84 21.97
N GLN A 161 6.69 11.68 20.65
CA GLN A 161 6.04 10.51 20.05
C GLN A 161 6.66 10.19 18.70
N ILE A 162 6.52 8.93 18.27
CA ILE A 162 7.02 8.40 17.01
C ILE A 162 5.89 7.74 16.22
N VAL A 163 5.85 8.01 14.92
CA VAL A 163 5.12 7.23 13.93
C VAL A 163 6.11 6.52 13.03
N ASP A 164 6.23 5.21 13.19
CA ASP A 164 7.19 4.38 12.46
C ASP A 164 6.49 3.63 11.32
N THR A 165 6.88 3.93 10.09
CA THR A 165 6.29 3.33 8.89
C THR A 165 7.08 2.15 8.34
N ARG A 166 8.20 1.80 8.97
CA ARG A 166 9.00 0.64 8.63
C ARG A 166 8.24 -0.64 8.99
N ILE A 167 8.64 -1.74 8.38
CA ILE A 167 8.17 -3.06 8.80
C ILE A 167 8.80 -3.34 10.16
N PRO A 168 8.01 -3.57 11.22
CA PRO A 168 8.56 -3.87 12.54
C PRO A 168 9.36 -5.19 12.54
N ASP A 169 10.44 -5.26 13.30
CA ASP A 169 11.33 -6.43 13.37
C ASP A 169 10.61 -7.72 13.79
N ASN A 170 9.53 -7.60 14.57
CA ASN A 170 8.72 -8.72 15.03
C ASN A 170 7.62 -9.15 14.02
N VAL A 171 7.55 -8.51 12.84
CA VAL A 171 6.62 -8.87 11.78
C VAL A 171 7.34 -9.68 10.71
N ASP A 172 7.10 -10.97 10.70
CA ASP A 172 7.56 -11.81 9.59
C ASP A 172 6.61 -11.67 8.39
N VAL A 173 7.04 -10.93 7.37
CA VAL A 173 6.30 -10.78 6.10
C VAL A 173 6.09 -12.11 5.37
N ASN A 174 6.92 -13.13 5.68
CA ASN A 174 6.75 -14.46 5.12
C ASN A 174 5.58 -15.23 5.76
N SER A 175 5.08 -14.77 6.91
CA SER A 175 3.88 -15.31 7.55
C SER A 175 2.57 -14.94 6.83
N ALA A 176 2.61 -14.06 5.84
CA ALA A 176 1.46 -13.72 5.00
C ALA A 176 0.91 -14.97 4.31
N VAL A 177 -0.43 -15.07 4.20
CA VAL A 177 -1.09 -16.20 3.53
C VAL A 177 -0.64 -16.30 2.08
N LEU A 178 -0.60 -15.17 1.39
CA LEU A 178 -0.06 -15.02 0.04
C LEU A 178 0.72 -13.71 -0.04
N LYS A 179 1.53 -13.59 -1.06
CA LYS A 179 2.20 -12.35 -1.46
C LYS A 179 1.73 -11.96 -2.85
N GLN A 180 1.26 -10.74 -3.00
CA GLN A 180 1.10 -10.12 -4.32
C GLN A 180 2.45 -9.54 -4.71
N ILE A 181 3.10 -10.16 -5.68
CA ILE A 181 4.42 -9.78 -6.15
C ILE A 181 4.27 -9.35 -7.60
N PHE A 182 4.84 -8.21 -7.96
CA PHE A 182 4.67 -7.67 -9.30
C PHE A 182 5.95 -7.03 -9.83
N PHE A 183 6.04 -7.02 -11.16
CA PHE A 183 7.05 -6.27 -11.91
C PHE A 183 6.36 -5.58 -13.10
N GLY A 184 6.56 -4.30 -13.25
CA GLY A 184 5.88 -3.47 -14.25
C GLY A 184 6.85 -2.65 -15.09
N PHE A 185 6.41 -2.36 -16.34
CA PHE A 185 7.05 -1.45 -17.27
C PHE A 185 6.07 -0.36 -17.69
N GLU A 186 6.44 0.89 -17.51
CA GLU A 186 5.80 2.01 -18.22
C GLU A 186 6.57 2.22 -19.51
N VAL A 187 5.85 2.20 -20.63
CA VAL A 187 6.46 2.33 -21.95
C VAL A 187 5.76 3.42 -22.75
N VAL A 188 6.54 4.06 -23.63
CA VAL A 188 6.05 4.96 -24.67
C VAL A 188 6.16 4.25 -26.02
N MET A 189 5.04 4.05 -26.68
CA MET A 189 4.96 3.41 -27.98
C MET A 189 5.35 4.37 -29.10
N ASN A 190 6.02 3.85 -30.13
CA ASN A 190 6.45 4.66 -31.29
C ASN A 190 5.28 5.19 -32.12
N LYS A 191 4.11 4.56 -32.01
CA LYS A 191 2.86 4.98 -32.63
C LYS A 191 1.75 4.94 -31.60
N SER A 192 0.75 5.78 -31.76
CA SER A 192 -0.44 5.76 -30.89
C SER A 192 -1.04 4.35 -30.84
N HIS A 193 -1.22 3.84 -29.62
CA HIS A 193 -1.88 2.56 -29.44
C HIS A 193 -3.39 2.68 -29.66
N ARG A 194 -4.02 1.56 -30.07
CA ARG A 194 -5.48 1.47 -30.27
C ARG A 194 -6.20 0.84 -29.08
N PHE A 195 -5.58 0.83 -27.90
CA PHE A 195 -6.22 0.26 -26.73
C PHE A 195 -7.45 1.09 -26.33
N PRO A 196 -8.55 0.43 -25.99
CA PRO A 196 -9.69 1.11 -25.37
C PRO A 196 -9.27 1.85 -24.10
N ASP A 197 -9.93 2.98 -23.82
CA ASP A 197 -9.72 3.74 -22.57
C ASP A 197 -10.37 3.01 -21.38
N VAL A 198 -9.80 1.87 -21.03
CA VAL A 198 -10.26 0.93 -19.99
C VAL A 198 -9.09 0.48 -19.16
N ALA A 199 -9.22 0.55 -17.84
CA ALA A 199 -8.26 -0.06 -16.94
C ALA A 199 -8.44 -1.58 -16.92
N ARG A 200 -7.49 -2.34 -17.46
CA ARG A 200 -7.50 -3.79 -17.40
C ARG A 200 -6.83 -4.22 -16.12
N VAL A 201 -7.63 -4.29 -15.07
CA VAL A 201 -7.13 -4.49 -13.70
C VAL A 201 -6.72 -5.93 -13.42
N MET A 202 -7.22 -6.88 -14.20
CA MET A 202 -6.78 -8.29 -14.19
C MET A 202 -6.96 -8.86 -15.59
N GLU A 203 -5.95 -8.73 -16.43
CA GLU A 203 -5.95 -9.26 -17.80
C GLU A 203 -5.24 -10.59 -17.86
N ASN A 204 -5.74 -11.49 -18.73
CA ASN A 204 -5.08 -12.77 -19.01
C ASN A 204 -4.83 -13.59 -17.73
N MET A 205 -5.84 -13.66 -16.85
CA MET A 205 -5.77 -14.46 -15.64
C MET A 205 -5.51 -15.92 -15.96
N ARG A 206 -4.46 -16.48 -15.37
CA ARG A 206 -4.01 -17.86 -15.58
C ARG A 206 -3.31 -18.42 -14.35
N VAL A 207 -2.95 -19.68 -14.41
CA VAL A 207 -2.20 -20.36 -13.33
C VAL A 207 -1.01 -21.05 -13.95
N ASP A 208 0.12 -21.02 -13.26
CA ASP A 208 1.32 -21.77 -13.57
C ASP A 208 1.80 -22.55 -12.34
N ASP A 209 2.98 -23.16 -12.41
CA ASP A 209 3.61 -23.96 -11.35
C ASP A 209 3.91 -23.16 -10.07
N LYS A 210 3.95 -21.83 -10.14
CA LYS A 210 4.28 -20.93 -9.02
C LYS A 210 3.06 -20.20 -8.45
N GLY A 211 1.86 -20.40 -9.00
CA GLY A 211 0.63 -19.84 -8.47
C GLY A 211 -0.27 -19.15 -9.49
N PHE A 212 -1.14 -18.29 -9.00
CA PHE A 212 -2.06 -17.49 -9.80
C PHE A 212 -1.38 -16.24 -10.35
N VAL A 213 -1.54 -15.95 -11.63
CA VAL A 213 -0.94 -14.81 -12.32
C VAL A 213 -1.94 -14.08 -13.19
N PHE A 214 -1.75 -12.78 -13.35
CA PHE A 214 -2.48 -11.92 -14.27
C PHE A 214 -1.62 -10.74 -14.69
N ASP A 215 -2.03 -10.05 -15.72
CA ASP A 215 -1.39 -8.83 -16.18
C ASP A 215 -2.27 -7.64 -15.84
N TYR A 216 -1.65 -6.55 -15.45
CA TYR A 216 -2.28 -5.29 -15.16
C TYR A 216 -1.90 -4.31 -16.28
N VAL A 217 -2.90 -3.82 -17.02
CA VAL A 217 -2.61 -3.03 -18.23
C VAL A 217 -3.40 -1.74 -18.19
N LEU A 218 -2.69 -0.62 -18.10
CA LEU A 218 -3.26 0.71 -17.96
C LEU A 218 -2.82 1.62 -19.10
N PRO A 219 -3.70 1.90 -20.08
CA PRO A 219 -3.44 2.94 -21.09
C PRO A 219 -3.49 4.32 -20.42
N ILE A 220 -2.34 4.97 -20.26
CA ILE A 220 -2.23 6.26 -19.54
C ILE A 220 -2.65 7.42 -20.46
N ASP A 221 -2.11 7.44 -21.67
CA ASP A 221 -2.45 8.40 -22.72
C ASP A 221 -2.44 7.70 -24.10
N SER A 222 -2.42 8.45 -25.20
CA SER A 222 -2.43 7.87 -26.54
C SER A 222 -1.22 7.01 -26.90
N ASN A 223 -0.09 7.21 -26.22
CA ASN A 223 1.17 6.56 -26.53
C ASN A 223 1.75 5.81 -25.34
N SER A 224 1.36 6.17 -24.11
CA SER A 224 1.94 5.62 -22.89
C SER A 224 1.04 4.54 -22.28
N ILE A 225 1.64 3.44 -21.89
CA ILE A 225 0.95 2.32 -21.23
C ILE A 225 1.82 1.76 -20.10
N LEU A 226 1.18 1.43 -18.98
CA LEU A 226 1.77 0.63 -17.92
C LEU A 226 1.34 -0.82 -18.12
N VAL A 227 2.30 -1.73 -18.18
CA VAL A 227 2.09 -3.18 -18.21
C VAL A 227 2.80 -3.79 -17.02
N GLU A 228 2.06 -4.44 -16.14
CA GLU A 228 2.57 -5.05 -14.93
C GLU A 228 2.18 -6.52 -14.88
N PHE A 229 3.15 -7.40 -14.75
CA PHE A 229 2.94 -8.81 -14.45
C PHE A 229 2.80 -8.97 -12.95
N THR A 230 1.69 -9.54 -12.51
CA THR A 230 1.37 -9.74 -11.09
C THR A 230 1.15 -11.21 -10.78
N ARG A 231 1.69 -11.64 -9.65
CA ARG A 231 1.58 -13.02 -9.16
C ARG A 231 1.12 -13.04 -7.70
N PHE A 232 0.20 -13.96 -7.39
CA PHE A 232 -0.11 -14.35 -6.02
C PHE A 232 0.65 -15.65 -5.72
N ALA A 233 1.62 -15.58 -4.83
CA ALA A 233 2.49 -16.70 -4.46
C ALA A 233 2.67 -16.80 -2.95
N GLU A 234 2.94 -18.00 -2.45
CA GLU A 234 3.28 -18.25 -1.05
C GLU A 234 4.71 -17.81 -0.74
N LYS A 235 5.63 -17.96 -1.69
CA LYS A 235 7.05 -17.63 -1.54
C LYS A 235 7.38 -16.32 -2.24
N SER A 236 8.31 -15.56 -1.68
CA SER A 236 8.89 -14.40 -2.34
C SER A 236 9.71 -14.83 -3.57
N LEU A 237 9.71 -14.00 -4.60
CA LEU A 237 10.46 -14.19 -5.83
C LEU A 237 11.40 -13.01 -6.04
N SER A 238 12.53 -13.24 -6.69
CA SER A 238 13.47 -12.17 -6.99
C SER A 238 12.94 -11.25 -8.10
N PRO A 239 13.31 -9.96 -8.08
CA PRO A 239 12.94 -9.03 -9.15
C PRO A 239 13.36 -9.52 -10.54
N GLU A 240 14.54 -10.15 -10.65
CA GLU A 240 15.09 -10.64 -11.93
C GLU A 240 14.23 -11.77 -12.52
N SER A 241 13.72 -12.67 -11.66
CA SER A 241 12.81 -13.74 -12.10
C SER A 241 11.52 -13.17 -12.65
N LEU A 242 10.92 -12.21 -11.93
CA LEU A 242 9.66 -11.57 -12.35
C LEU A 242 9.83 -10.67 -13.56
N ARG A 243 10.99 -10.03 -13.72
CA ARG A 243 11.28 -9.16 -14.87
C ARG A 243 11.18 -9.92 -16.20
N LYS A 244 11.56 -11.20 -16.24
CA LYS A 244 11.40 -12.05 -17.44
C LYS A 244 9.94 -12.24 -17.80
N ASP A 245 9.13 -12.64 -16.80
CA ASP A 245 7.69 -12.88 -16.99
C ASP A 245 6.97 -11.56 -17.41
N ALA A 246 7.34 -10.45 -16.80
CA ALA A 246 6.83 -9.11 -17.12
C ALA A 246 7.21 -8.68 -18.54
N MET A 247 8.43 -8.99 -19.00
CA MET A 247 8.87 -8.71 -20.36
C MET A 247 8.08 -9.52 -21.40
N GLU A 248 7.70 -10.75 -21.09
CA GLU A 248 6.82 -11.54 -21.95
C GLU A 248 5.41 -10.93 -22.01
N SER A 249 4.86 -10.51 -20.88
CA SER A 249 3.59 -9.78 -20.84
C SER A 249 3.63 -8.51 -21.66
N LEU A 250 4.71 -7.70 -21.51
CA LEU A 250 4.91 -6.48 -22.29
C LEU A 250 4.93 -6.76 -23.80
N ARG A 251 5.70 -7.76 -24.25
CA ARG A 251 5.75 -8.15 -25.68
C ARG A 251 4.40 -8.58 -26.21
N ARG A 252 3.66 -9.37 -25.43
CA ARG A 252 2.31 -9.81 -25.77
C ARG A 252 1.35 -8.63 -25.91
N VAL A 253 1.36 -7.70 -24.96
CA VAL A 253 0.49 -6.53 -24.96
C VAL A 253 0.83 -5.56 -26.09
N CYS A 254 2.12 -5.26 -26.33
CA CYS A 254 2.56 -4.36 -27.40
C CYS A 254 2.46 -4.95 -28.82
N GLY A 255 2.35 -6.28 -28.97
CA GLY A 255 2.03 -6.92 -30.23
C GLY A 255 2.99 -6.62 -31.38
N GLY A 256 4.29 -6.50 -31.13
CA GLY A 256 5.32 -6.19 -32.15
C GLY A 256 5.43 -4.70 -32.52
N SER A 257 4.63 -3.80 -31.92
CA SER A 257 4.84 -2.36 -32.03
C SER A 257 6.12 -1.96 -31.32
N GLY A 258 6.91 -1.08 -31.93
CA GLY A 258 8.12 -0.52 -31.27
C GLY A 258 7.74 0.32 -30.06
N TYR A 259 8.52 0.22 -28.99
CA TYR A 259 8.31 0.96 -27.75
C TYR A 259 9.66 1.25 -27.07
N ASN A 260 9.67 2.28 -26.20
CA ASN A 260 10.77 2.59 -25.30
C ASN A 260 10.29 2.41 -23.86
N ILE A 261 11.06 1.66 -23.05
CA ILE A 261 10.82 1.55 -21.61
C ILE A 261 11.28 2.85 -20.95
N VAL A 262 10.37 3.53 -20.27
CA VAL A 262 10.65 4.79 -19.56
C VAL A 262 10.75 4.61 -18.06
N ARG A 263 10.17 3.51 -17.53
CA ARG A 263 10.20 3.21 -16.11
C ARG A 263 10.00 1.72 -15.84
N GLU A 264 10.69 1.23 -14.84
CA GLU A 264 10.45 -0.10 -14.24
C GLU A 264 9.97 0.06 -12.80
N GLU A 265 9.08 -0.81 -12.36
CA GLU A 265 8.68 -0.89 -10.96
C GLU A 265 8.59 -2.34 -10.49
N TYR A 266 8.96 -2.56 -9.24
CA TYR A 266 8.86 -3.85 -8.56
C TYR A 266 8.25 -3.65 -7.19
N GLY A 267 7.40 -4.58 -6.76
CA GLY A 267 6.85 -4.54 -5.42
C GLY A 267 6.36 -5.89 -4.91
N MET A 268 6.25 -5.96 -3.60
CA MET A 268 5.66 -7.08 -2.89
C MET A 268 4.71 -6.54 -1.82
N ILE A 269 3.48 -7.01 -1.85
CA ILE A 269 2.44 -6.68 -0.87
C ILE A 269 2.11 -7.97 -0.11
N PRO A 270 2.40 -8.03 1.21
CA PRO A 270 2.01 -9.18 2.01
C PRO A 270 0.49 -9.20 2.20
N MET A 271 -0.16 -10.28 1.82
CA MET A 271 -1.61 -10.46 1.88
C MET A 271 -1.99 -11.34 3.06
N GLY A 272 -2.79 -10.80 3.99
CA GLY A 272 -3.23 -11.53 5.18
C GLY A 272 -2.07 -11.83 6.14
N LEU A 273 -1.28 -10.83 6.49
CA LEU A 273 -0.26 -10.92 7.54
C LEU A 273 -0.86 -11.45 8.84
N ARG A 274 -0.12 -12.33 9.50
CA ARG A 274 -0.47 -12.88 10.81
C ARG A 274 0.30 -12.14 11.90
N GLY A 275 -0.36 -11.91 13.02
CA GLY A 275 0.24 -11.31 14.20
C GLY A 275 -0.43 -9.99 14.59
N LYS A 276 -0.38 -9.71 15.87
CA LYS A 276 -0.79 -8.41 16.43
C LYS A 276 0.48 -7.66 16.78
N LEU A 277 0.60 -6.44 16.26
CA LEU A 277 1.64 -5.53 16.73
C LEU A 277 1.36 -5.20 18.20
N LYS A 278 2.29 -5.54 19.07
CA LYS A 278 2.30 -5.05 20.44
C LYS A 278 3.31 -3.90 20.49
N PRO A 279 2.85 -2.65 20.66
CA PRO A 279 3.76 -1.53 20.80
C PRO A 279 4.64 -1.75 22.04
N LYS A 280 5.92 -1.49 21.92
CA LYS A 280 6.87 -1.51 23.06
C LYS A 280 6.63 -0.32 23.99
N ASP A 281 6.13 0.78 23.43
CA ASP A 281 5.79 2.02 24.13
C ASP A 281 4.54 2.63 23.45
N ALA A 282 3.63 3.19 24.25
CA ALA A 282 2.40 3.80 23.75
C ALA A 282 2.64 5.06 22.90
N ARG A 283 3.82 5.67 23.00
CA ARG A 283 4.26 6.82 22.21
C ARG A 283 4.94 6.42 20.89
N TRP A 284 5.21 5.12 20.68
CA TRP A 284 5.84 4.59 19.47
C TRP A 284 4.84 3.75 18.69
N ILE A 285 4.25 4.38 17.68
CA ILE A 285 3.18 3.80 16.87
C ILE A 285 3.76 3.27 15.56
N HIS A 286 3.44 2.01 15.24
CA HIS A 286 3.75 1.43 13.94
C HIS A 286 2.59 1.60 12.96
N THR A 287 2.92 1.90 11.71
CA THR A 287 1.98 2.06 10.60
C THR A 287 2.58 1.54 9.28
N GLY A 288 1.89 1.69 8.15
CA GLY A 288 2.36 1.18 6.87
C GLY A 288 1.99 -0.27 6.61
N LEU A 289 2.59 -0.88 5.59
CA LEU A 289 2.22 -2.24 5.14
C LEU A 289 2.42 -3.31 6.21
N GLY A 290 3.51 -3.23 6.98
CA GLY A 290 3.78 -4.14 8.09
C GLY A 290 2.79 -4.05 9.25
N ALA A 291 2.06 -2.93 9.34
CA ALA A 291 1.04 -2.68 10.36
C ALA A 291 -0.40 -2.78 9.85
N GLY A 292 -0.62 -3.39 8.69
CA GLY A 292 -1.97 -3.67 8.17
C GLY A 292 -2.58 -2.56 7.32
N ALA A 293 -1.77 -1.70 6.71
CA ALA A 293 -2.28 -0.66 5.80
C ALA A 293 -3.01 -1.24 4.58
N ALA A 294 -2.54 -2.38 4.05
CA ALA A 294 -3.16 -3.03 2.90
C ALA A 294 -4.34 -3.91 3.30
N ARG A 295 -5.41 -3.86 2.51
CA ARG A 295 -6.50 -4.83 2.65
C ARG A 295 -6.01 -6.24 2.30
N PRO A 296 -6.25 -7.25 3.13
CA PRO A 296 -5.66 -8.57 2.96
C PRO A 296 -5.92 -9.22 1.59
N SER A 297 -7.16 -9.15 1.07
CA SER A 297 -7.54 -9.85 -0.17
C SER A 297 -7.21 -9.10 -1.46
N THR A 298 -6.91 -7.80 -1.40
CA THR A 298 -6.74 -6.95 -2.60
C THR A 298 -5.41 -6.23 -2.68
N GLY A 299 -4.69 -6.10 -1.57
CA GLY A 299 -3.47 -5.31 -1.49
C GLY A 299 -3.68 -3.78 -1.54
N TYR A 300 -4.92 -3.29 -1.67
CA TYR A 300 -5.18 -1.85 -1.72
C TYR A 300 -4.82 -1.17 -0.41
N ALA A 301 -3.91 -0.22 -0.48
CA ALA A 301 -3.38 0.50 0.69
C ALA A 301 -3.56 2.02 0.60
N PHE A 302 -3.43 2.63 -0.59
CA PHE A 302 -3.32 4.08 -0.74
C PHE A 302 -4.45 4.85 -0.05
N LYS A 303 -5.72 4.58 -0.36
CA LYS A 303 -6.86 5.29 0.26
C LYS A 303 -6.99 4.97 1.76
N ARG A 304 -6.67 3.74 2.17
CA ARG A 304 -6.66 3.35 3.59
C ARG A 304 -5.64 4.15 4.38
N ILE A 305 -4.45 4.34 3.81
CA ILE A 305 -3.39 5.19 4.36
C ILE A 305 -3.86 6.65 4.43
N GLN A 306 -4.48 7.19 3.37
CA GLN A 306 -5.00 8.55 3.36
C GLN A 306 -6.05 8.79 4.47
N HIS A 307 -6.98 7.86 4.65
CA HIS A 307 -8.01 7.95 5.70
C HIS A 307 -7.41 7.81 7.10
N TRP A 308 -6.42 6.93 7.27
CA TRP A 308 -5.70 6.82 8.53
C TRP A 308 -4.95 8.11 8.84
N ALA A 309 -4.23 8.67 7.88
CA ALA A 309 -3.43 9.87 8.04
C ALA A 309 -4.29 11.07 8.46
N ASP A 310 -5.49 11.23 7.88
CA ASP A 310 -6.42 12.29 8.27
C ASP A 310 -6.82 12.18 9.74
N ARG A 311 -7.31 11.01 10.16
CA ARG A 311 -7.72 10.79 11.56
C ARG A 311 -6.56 10.89 12.55
N CYS A 312 -5.37 10.44 12.14
CA CYS A 312 -4.17 10.55 12.97
C CYS A 312 -3.73 12.02 13.13
N ALA A 313 -3.76 12.80 12.04
CA ALA A 313 -3.43 14.21 12.04
C ALA A 313 -4.42 15.03 12.89
N GLU A 314 -5.74 14.79 12.78
CA GLU A 314 -6.77 15.41 13.61
C GLU A 314 -6.45 15.22 15.10
N ARG A 315 -6.14 13.99 15.52
CA ARG A 315 -5.79 13.70 16.92
C ARG A 315 -4.53 14.43 17.38
N ILE A 316 -3.51 14.46 16.53
CA ILE A 316 -2.24 15.12 16.84
C ILE A 316 -2.47 16.63 17.00
N LEU A 317 -3.25 17.25 16.11
CA LEU A 317 -3.58 18.68 16.16
C LEU A 317 -4.46 19.04 17.38
N GLU A 318 -5.23 18.09 17.89
CA GLU A 318 -5.96 18.22 19.16
C GLU A 318 -5.09 17.96 20.41
N GLY A 319 -3.77 17.83 20.27
CA GLY A 319 -2.83 17.57 21.36
C GLY A 319 -2.86 16.13 21.90
N ARG A 320 -3.48 15.20 21.18
CA ARG A 320 -3.55 13.78 21.54
C ARG A 320 -2.44 12.98 20.85
N ASN A 321 -2.13 11.80 21.39
CA ASN A 321 -1.14 10.92 20.78
C ASN A 321 -1.62 10.38 19.42
N ALA A 322 -0.66 10.18 18.50
CA ALA A 322 -0.85 9.44 17.27
C ALA A 322 -1.45 8.05 17.54
N HIS A 323 -2.07 7.46 16.53
CA HIS A 323 -2.57 6.08 16.60
C HIS A 323 -2.24 5.31 15.32
N GLY A 324 -2.12 4.00 15.42
CA GLY A 324 -2.00 3.09 14.29
C GLY A 324 -3.31 2.91 13.51
N PHE A 325 -3.32 1.97 12.57
CA PHE A 325 -4.57 1.61 11.89
C PHE A 325 -5.59 1.08 12.90
N LEU A 326 -6.83 1.55 12.76
CA LEU A 326 -7.94 0.99 13.53
C LEU A 326 -8.22 -0.45 13.06
N PRO A 327 -8.71 -1.32 13.97
CA PRO A 327 -9.10 -2.67 13.59
C PRO A 327 -10.12 -2.65 12.46
N ASP A 328 -9.91 -3.49 11.47
CA ASP A 328 -10.84 -3.70 10.37
C ASP A 328 -12.10 -4.42 10.86
N ASN A 329 -13.19 -4.30 10.08
CA ASN A 329 -14.42 -5.04 10.35
C ASN A 329 -14.14 -6.56 10.41
N PRO A 330 -14.44 -7.25 11.52
CA PRO A 330 -14.09 -8.67 11.70
C PRO A 330 -14.67 -9.57 10.61
N LEU A 331 -15.88 -9.29 10.12
CA LEU A 331 -16.52 -10.06 9.06
C LEU A 331 -15.77 -9.91 7.73
N LEU A 332 -15.37 -8.69 7.36
CA LEU A 332 -14.56 -8.47 6.15
C LEU A 332 -13.21 -9.16 6.26
N MET A 333 -12.55 -9.07 7.42
CA MET A 333 -11.28 -9.75 7.67
C MET A 333 -11.40 -11.26 7.56
N TRP A 334 -12.50 -11.84 8.06
CA TRP A 334 -12.78 -13.27 7.95
C TRP A 334 -13.02 -13.68 6.49
N MET A 335 -13.82 -12.91 5.75
CA MET A 335 -14.06 -13.15 4.32
C MET A 335 -12.76 -13.08 3.50
N ASP A 336 -11.92 -12.09 3.75
CA ASP A 336 -10.62 -11.94 3.10
C ASP A 336 -9.69 -13.13 3.38
N LYS A 337 -9.64 -13.61 4.63
CA LYS A 337 -8.85 -14.79 5.00
C LYS A 337 -9.35 -16.07 4.31
N VAL A 338 -10.65 -16.27 4.25
CA VAL A 338 -11.25 -17.41 3.54
C VAL A 338 -10.89 -17.36 2.05
N PHE A 339 -11.01 -16.20 1.44
CA PHE A 339 -10.70 -15.97 0.03
C PHE A 339 -9.22 -16.27 -0.28
N LEU A 340 -8.30 -15.70 0.51
CA LEU A 340 -6.86 -15.92 0.34
C LEU A 340 -6.47 -17.39 0.55
N ARG A 341 -7.01 -18.06 1.55
CA ARG A 341 -6.76 -19.49 1.79
C ARG A 341 -7.27 -20.38 0.65
N ALA A 342 -8.42 -20.02 0.07
CA ALA A 342 -8.95 -20.75 -1.06
C ALA A 342 -7.99 -20.68 -2.27
N ILE A 343 -7.44 -19.50 -2.56
CA ILE A 343 -6.46 -19.31 -3.64
C ILE A 343 -5.13 -20.02 -3.30
N ALA A 344 -4.63 -19.88 -2.07
CA ALA A 344 -3.38 -20.54 -1.65
C ALA A 344 -3.48 -22.06 -1.78
N LYS A 345 -4.60 -22.63 -1.33
CA LYS A 345 -4.81 -24.10 -1.40
C LYS A 345 -5.00 -24.61 -2.83
N ASN A 346 -5.67 -23.85 -3.66
CA ASN A 346 -5.94 -24.21 -5.06
C ASN A 346 -5.92 -22.96 -5.95
N PRO A 347 -4.76 -22.54 -6.46
CA PRO A 347 -4.66 -21.37 -7.34
C PRO A 347 -5.53 -21.46 -8.60
N ALA A 348 -5.87 -22.67 -9.05
CA ALA A 348 -6.68 -22.88 -10.26
C ALA A 348 -8.09 -22.29 -10.16
N ILE A 349 -8.61 -22.07 -8.96
CA ILE A 349 -9.93 -21.45 -8.80
C ILE A 349 -9.91 -19.91 -8.91
N ALA A 350 -8.74 -19.27 -8.82
CA ALA A 350 -8.66 -17.82 -8.75
C ALA A 350 -9.30 -17.11 -9.96
N PRO A 351 -9.04 -17.50 -11.23
CA PRO A 351 -9.72 -16.88 -12.37
C PRO A 351 -11.24 -16.97 -12.25
N GLN A 352 -11.78 -18.11 -11.83
CA GLN A 352 -13.22 -18.31 -11.66
C GLN A 352 -13.79 -17.43 -10.54
N LEU A 353 -13.06 -17.23 -9.44
CA LEU A 353 -13.48 -16.35 -8.34
C LEU A 353 -13.64 -14.91 -8.84
N PHE A 354 -12.59 -14.36 -9.47
CA PHE A 354 -12.61 -12.97 -9.96
C PHE A 354 -13.62 -12.75 -11.09
N LEU A 355 -13.70 -13.65 -12.06
CA LEU A 355 -14.68 -13.57 -13.15
C LEU A 355 -16.13 -13.71 -12.65
N SER A 356 -16.36 -14.53 -11.62
CA SER A 356 -17.69 -14.64 -11.00
C SER A 356 -18.11 -13.34 -10.32
N LEU A 357 -17.20 -12.67 -9.61
CA LEU A 357 -17.46 -11.36 -9.04
C LEU A 357 -17.74 -10.32 -10.12
N ALA A 358 -16.89 -10.25 -11.16
CA ALA A 358 -17.06 -9.32 -12.27
C ALA A 358 -18.39 -9.54 -13.04
N ARG A 359 -18.83 -10.79 -13.17
CA ARG A 359 -20.06 -11.14 -13.90
C ARG A 359 -21.33 -10.91 -13.10
N LYS A 360 -21.33 -11.34 -11.82
CA LYS A 360 -22.58 -11.51 -11.05
C LYS A 360 -22.84 -10.40 -10.05
N VAL A 361 -21.82 -9.60 -9.70
CA VAL A 361 -21.94 -8.51 -8.73
C VAL A 361 -22.04 -7.18 -9.46
N SER A 362 -22.97 -6.33 -9.05
CA SER A 362 -23.04 -4.98 -9.63
C SER A 362 -21.74 -4.20 -9.39
N PRO A 363 -21.30 -3.34 -10.32
CA PRO A 363 -20.10 -2.52 -10.13
C PRO A 363 -20.10 -1.79 -8.80
N GLU A 364 -21.21 -1.16 -8.43
CA GLU A 364 -21.34 -0.39 -7.20
C GLU A 364 -21.17 -1.24 -5.94
N SER A 365 -21.75 -2.45 -5.93
CA SER A 365 -21.61 -3.38 -4.80
C SER A 365 -20.19 -3.90 -4.67
N LEU A 366 -19.57 -4.24 -5.81
CA LEU A 366 -18.16 -4.69 -5.83
C LEU A 366 -17.25 -3.58 -5.34
N LEU A 367 -17.44 -2.34 -5.81
CA LEU A 367 -16.57 -1.21 -5.42
C LEU A 367 -16.75 -0.84 -3.95
N ARG A 368 -17.97 -0.80 -3.41
CA ARG A 368 -18.14 -0.61 -1.96
C ARG A 368 -17.46 -1.71 -1.15
N PHE A 369 -17.52 -2.96 -1.62
CA PHE A 369 -16.79 -4.04 -0.99
C PHE A 369 -15.27 -3.85 -1.06
N LEU A 370 -14.72 -3.47 -2.21
CA LEU A 370 -13.29 -3.24 -2.41
C LEU A 370 -12.75 -2.00 -1.65
N THR A 371 -13.62 -1.05 -1.33
CA THR A 371 -13.27 0.19 -0.61
C THR A 371 -13.66 0.18 0.88
N ASP A 372 -13.88 -1.00 1.46
CA ASP A 372 -14.22 -1.21 2.89
C ASP A 372 -15.55 -0.59 3.36
N GLN A 373 -16.47 -0.33 2.43
CA GLN A 373 -17.78 0.31 2.71
C GLN A 373 -18.99 -0.52 2.23
N PRO A 374 -18.96 -1.87 2.34
CA PRO A 374 -20.10 -2.67 1.88
C PRO A 374 -21.29 -2.54 2.79
N THR A 375 -22.47 -2.55 2.21
CA THR A 375 -23.72 -2.81 2.93
C THR A 375 -23.91 -4.32 3.12
N MET A 376 -24.82 -4.73 4.00
CA MET A 376 -25.18 -6.15 4.16
C MET A 376 -25.68 -6.78 2.86
N ARG A 377 -26.37 -6.02 2.01
CA ARG A 377 -26.83 -6.46 0.68
C ARG A 377 -25.64 -6.74 -0.24
N ASP A 378 -24.59 -5.92 -0.17
CA ASP A 378 -23.38 -6.13 -0.97
C ASP A 378 -22.65 -7.39 -0.54
N LEU A 379 -22.49 -7.62 0.76
CA LEU A 379 -21.87 -8.84 1.29
C LEU A 379 -22.65 -10.09 0.85
N PHE A 380 -23.97 -10.05 0.92
CA PHE A 380 -24.81 -11.15 0.44
C PHE A 380 -24.62 -11.40 -1.07
N ALA A 381 -24.60 -10.34 -1.87
CA ALA A 381 -24.36 -10.45 -3.33
C ALA A 381 -22.98 -11.04 -3.62
N ILE A 382 -21.93 -10.64 -2.89
CA ILE A 382 -20.56 -11.20 -3.01
C ILE A 382 -20.56 -12.70 -2.70
N VAL A 383 -21.17 -13.11 -1.58
CA VAL A 383 -21.21 -14.51 -1.16
C VAL A 383 -22.00 -15.37 -2.16
N LEU A 384 -23.12 -14.86 -2.70
CA LEU A 384 -23.91 -15.56 -3.70
C LEU A 384 -23.21 -15.70 -5.05
N ALA A 385 -22.39 -14.72 -5.43
CA ALA A 385 -21.66 -14.72 -6.69
C ALA A 385 -20.57 -15.77 -6.73
N LEU A 386 -19.93 -16.05 -5.61
CA LEU A 386 -18.77 -16.92 -5.51
C LEU A 386 -19.13 -18.43 -5.55
N PRO A 387 -18.25 -19.30 -6.07
CA PRO A 387 -18.46 -20.74 -6.12
C PRO A 387 -18.41 -21.34 -4.69
N LYS A 388 -19.58 -21.80 -4.21
CA LYS A 388 -19.79 -22.21 -2.81
C LYS A 388 -18.92 -23.39 -2.38
N LEU A 389 -18.80 -24.43 -3.20
CA LEU A 389 -18.07 -25.65 -2.86
C LEU A 389 -16.58 -25.38 -2.62
N ALA A 390 -15.95 -24.54 -3.49
CA ALA A 390 -14.53 -24.21 -3.37
C ALA A 390 -14.23 -23.40 -2.11
N LEU A 391 -15.13 -22.52 -1.68
CA LEU A 391 -14.97 -21.68 -0.49
C LEU A 391 -15.39 -22.37 0.80
N PHE A 392 -16.30 -23.34 0.74
CA PHE A 392 -16.81 -24.02 1.94
C PHE A 392 -15.71 -24.72 2.74
N HIS A 393 -14.84 -25.49 2.06
CA HIS A 393 -13.71 -26.14 2.71
C HIS A 393 -12.72 -25.14 3.34
N SER A 394 -12.50 -24.00 2.65
CA SER A 394 -11.61 -22.96 3.14
C SER A 394 -12.22 -22.21 4.34
N ALA A 395 -13.54 -22.03 4.36
CA ALA A 395 -14.28 -21.47 5.49
C ALA A 395 -14.21 -22.37 6.73
N LEU A 396 -14.44 -23.69 6.55
CA LEU A 396 -14.30 -24.66 7.66
C LEU A 396 -12.86 -24.68 8.21
N ALA A 397 -11.86 -24.69 7.34
CA ALA A 397 -10.45 -24.62 7.74
C ALA A 397 -10.14 -23.33 8.49
N GLN A 398 -10.71 -22.18 8.10
CA GLN A 398 -10.53 -20.91 8.78
C GLN A 398 -11.14 -20.95 10.19
N ILE A 399 -12.36 -21.46 10.34
CA ILE A 399 -13.04 -21.61 11.64
C ILE A 399 -12.20 -22.51 12.57
N TYR A 400 -11.72 -23.65 12.07
CA TYR A 400 -10.88 -24.57 12.85
C TYR A 400 -9.61 -23.89 13.36
N HIS A 401 -8.94 -23.08 12.51
CA HIS A 401 -7.75 -22.33 12.91
C HIS A 401 -8.04 -21.25 13.96
N GLU A 402 -9.19 -20.58 13.87
CA GLU A 402 -9.56 -19.56 14.86
C GLU A 402 -9.90 -20.18 16.23
N ILE A 403 -10.60 -21.31 16.25
CA ILE A 403 -10.87 -22.05 17.49
C ILE A 403 -9.57 -22.51 18.15
N ARG A 404 -8.61 -23.03 17.39
CA ARG A 404 -7.30 -23.41 17.92
C ARG A 404 -6.53 -22.22 18.48
N ALA A 405 -6.55 -21.08 17.79
CA ALA A 405 -5.85 -19.88 18.27
C ALA A 405 -6.43 -19.34 19.58
N ILE A 406 -7.73 -19.47 19.81
CA ILE A 406 -8.38 -19.10 21.07
C ILE A 406 -7.97 -20.05 22.21
N ASN A 407 -7.91 -21.35 21.94
CA ASN A 407 -7.53 -22.34 22.97
C ASN A 407 -6.05 -22.23 23.41
N TRP A 408 -5.17 -21.72 22.54
CA TRP A 408 -3.75 -21.48 22.88
C TRP A 408 -3.50 -20.14 23.61
N SER A 409 -4.44 -19.20 23.56
CA SER A 409 -4.34 -17.95 24.30
C SER A 409 -4.83 -18.06 25.76
N HIS A 410 -5.41 -19.19 26.13
CA HIS A 410 -5.91 -19.51 27.48
C HIS A 410 -5.10 -20.63 28.18
N ALA A 411 -4.09 -21.18 27.51
CA ALA A 411 -3.11 -22.10 28.08
C ALA A 411 -1.75 -21.39 28.26
#